data_320e56343b8e515860e3b0cb7f36726f
#
_entry.id   320e56343b8e515860e3b0cb7f36726f
#
_cell.length_a   1.000
_cell.length_b   1.000
_cell.length_c   1.000
_cell.angle_alpha   90.00
_cell.angle_beta   90.00
_cell.angle_gamma   90.00
#
_symmetry.space_group_name_H-M   'P 1'
#
loop_
_entity.id
_entity.type
_entity.pdbx_description
1 polymer ?
#
loop_
_entity_poly.entity_id
_entity_poly.type
_entity_poly.pdbx_seq_one_letter_code
_entity_poly.pdbx_strand_id
1 'polypeptide(L)'
;MAKKIEKHLFRLFCATACLYINLAADAQSGMVRDHEAARNTVWEGKIDRNIRFLADSICQGRSTGTRGNAEAAFRLIRQFGKAGLLAFDSTYVKHFYAGKGLVGHNIVGMVPGSVKYPTNRYIIVGAHYDHLGNLGGNFYPGADANASGTVALTCLADMFCAMKTIGRTFTSNIIFVAFDAKEMDMAGSNAFFNMIESGDLKDPLTGKAITRDRIGLMVNIDQIGTVLSPIHKDREDYLIMLGSGSLPRERRDALKLCNHIYDIKMDIGLDYYSSETFTRIFYRLSDQRVFVDNNIPSVLFTSGITMNTNRTRDTAETISLEIMKKRIYLIYHWLTKMM
;
A
#
# COMPACT_ATOMS: atom_id res chain seq x y z
N MET A 1 -37.52 -50.78 -9.27
CA MET A 1 -37.22 -50.13 -7.99
C MET A 1 -35.91 -49.33 -8.07
N ALA A 2 -34.82 -49.88 -8.56
CA ALA A 2 -33.49 -49.21 -8.70
C ALA A 2 -33.50 -47.87 -9.47
N LYS A 3 -34.09 -47.79 -10.68
CA LYS A 3 -34.18 -46.55 -11.47
C LYS A 3 -34.94 -45.42 -10.76
N LYS A 4 -35.85 -45.71 -9.84
CA LYS A 4 -36.60 -44.69 -9.10
C LYS A 4 -35.75 -44.12 -7.96
N ILE A 5 -34.89 -44.98 -7.36
CA ILE A 5 -33.93 -44.58 -6.32
C ILE A 5 -32.79 -43.72 -6.91
N GLU A 6 -32.20 -44.12 -8.05
CA GLU A 6 -31.21 -43.32 -8.75
C GLU A 6 -31.72 -41.91 -9.13
N LYS A 7 -32.96 -41.83 -9.61
CA LYS A 7 -33.56 -40.54 -9.98
C LYS A 7 -33.82 -39.66 -8.77
N HIS A 8 -34.09 -40.27 -7.61
CA HIS A 8 -34.28 -39.56 -6.33
C HIS A 8 -32.92 -39.06 -5.78
N LEU A 9 -31.89 -39.89 -5.80
CA LEU A 9 -30.52 -39.53 -5.41
C LEU A 9 -29.94 -38.44 -6.29
N PHE A 10 -30.15 -38.52 -7.62
CA PHE A 10 -29.71 -37.47 -8.56
C PHE A 10 -30.43 -36.13 -8.29
N ARG A 11 -31.73 -36.13 -8.01
CA ARG A 11 -32.47 -34.91 -7.65
C ARG A 11 -32.00 -34.32 -6.32
N LEU A 12 -31.69 -35.17 -5.33
CA LEU A 12 -31.16 -34.74 -4.04
C LEU A 12 -29.76 -34.10 -4.23
N PHE A 13 -28.90 -34.74 -5.04
CA PHE A 13 -27.58 -34.23 -5.36
C PHE A 13 -27.64 -32.87 -6.10
N CYS A 14 -28.52 -32.73 -7.11
CA CYS A 14 -28.73 -31.45 -7.79
C CYS A 14 -29.27 -30.37 -6.84
N ALA A 15 -30.20 -30.70 -5.96
CA ALA A 15 -30.77 -29.77 -4.99
C ALA A 15 -29.71 -29.32 -3.95
N THR A 16 -28.87 -30.22 -3.46
CA THR A 16 -27.76 -29.87 -2.56
C THR A 16 -26.68 -29.07 -3.28
N ALA A 17 -26.32 -29.41 -4.51
CA ALA A 17 -25.37 -28.64 -5.30
C ALA A 17 -25.87 -27.21 -5.58
N CYS A 18 -27.16 -27.04 -5.95
CA CYS A 18 -27.77 -25.72 -6.11
C CYS A 18 -27.79 -24.92 -4.81
N LEU A 19 -28.06 -25.57 -3.67
CA LEU A 19 -28.03 -24.92 -2.36
C LEU A 19 -26.63 -24.45 -1.99
N TYR A 20 -25.60 -25.26 -2.23
CA TYR A 20 -24.20 -24.89 -2.02
C TYR A 20 -23.76 -23.73 -2.93
N ILE A 21 -24.17 -23.73 -4.19
CA ILE A 21 -23.87 -22.66 -5.13
C ILE A 21 -24.53 -21.35 -4.69
N ASN A 22 -25.80 -21.39 -4.27
CA ASN A 22 -26.50 -20.20 -3.77
C ASN A 22 -25.89 -19.68 -2.46
N LEU A 23 -25.56 -20.55 -1.51
CA LEU A 23 -24.89 -20.17 -0.26
C LEU A 23 -23.50 -19.55 -0.52
N ALA A 24 -22.76 -20.10 -1.46
CA ALA A 24 -21.45 -19.55 -1.86
C ALA A 24 -21.60 -18.18 -2.53
N ALA A 25 -22.60 -18.00 -3.40
CA ALA A 25 -22.89 -16.72 -4.05
C ALA A 25 -23.36 -15.66 -3.05
N ASP A 26 -24.19 -16.03 -2.09
CA ASP A 26 -24.64 -15.13 -1.01
C ASP A 26 -23.49 -14.75 -0.07
N ALA A 27 -22.63 -15.70 0.28
CA ALA A 27 -21.42 -15.44 1.07
C ALA A 27 -20.46 -14.49 0.33
N GLN A 28 -20.25 -14.70 -0.96
CA GLN A 28 -19.42 -13.83 -1.79
C GLN A 28 -20.02 -12.42 -1.92
N SER A 29 -21.32 -12.30 -2.14
CA SER A 29 -22.02 -11.02 -2.19
C SER A 29 -21.99 -10.29 -0.84
N GLY A 30 -22.06 -11.03 0.27
CA GLY A 30 -21.89 -10.52 1.62
C GLY A 30 -20.49 -9.97 1.85
N MET A 31 -19.45 -10.72 1.46
CA MET A 31 -18.05 -10.27 1.55
C MET A 31 -17.80 -8.99 0.74
N VAL A 32 -18.38 -8.85 -0.46
CA VAL A 32 -18.24 -7.65 -1.28
C VAL A 32 -18.93 -6.45 -0.61
N ARG A 33 -20.16 -6.63 -0.10
CA ARG A 33 -20.90 -5.58 0.62
C ARG A 33 -20.21 -5.14 1.90
N ASP A 34 -19.59 -6.06 2.60
CA ASP A 34 -18.85 -5.77 3.85
C ASP A 34 -17.74 -4.74 3.67
N HIS A 35 -17.16 -4.61 2.47
CA HIS A 35 -16.10 -3.65 2.16
C HIS A 35 -16.58 -2.40 1.41
N GLU A 36 -17.88 -2.22 1.24
CA GLU A 36 -18.45 -1.09 0.50
C GLU A 36 -18.08 0.26 1.14
N ALA A 37 -18.14 0.34 2.47
CA ALA A 37 -17.75 1.54 3.21
C ALA A 37 -16.30 1.96 2.92
N ALA A 38 -15.38 0.99 2.82
CA ALA A 38 -14.00 1.26 2.44
C ALA A 38 -13.90 1.71 0.97
N ARG A 39 -14.56 1.00 0.05
CA ARG A 39 -14.52 1.31 -1.39
C ARG A 39 -15.06 2.71 -1.68
N ASN A 40 -16.11 3.14 -0.97
CA ASN A 40 -16.71 4.45 -1.13
C ASN A 40 -15.81 5.61 -0.67
N THR A 41 -14.73 5.35 0.05
CA THR A 41 -13.74 6.39 0.40
C THR A 41 -12.80 6.72 -0.76
N VAL A 42 -12.74 5.89 -1.81
CA VAL A 42 -11.77 6.01 -2.91
C VAL A 42 -12.49 6.09 -4.26
N TRP A 43 -12.35 7.23 -4.93
CA TRP A 43 -12.86 7.48 -6.29
C TRP A 43 -11.82 8.24 -7.11
N GLU A 44 -11.92 8.16 -8.42
CA GLU A 44 -10.92 8.70 -9.35
C GLU A 44 -10.65 10.19 -9.15
N GLY A 45 -11.69 11.00 -8.98
CA GLY A 45 -11.51 12.44 -8.73
C GLY A 45 -10.81 12.77 -7.40
N LYS A 46 -10.84 11.87 -6.39
CA LYS A 46 -10.02 12.02 -5.19
C LYS A 46 -8.56 11.70 -5.46
N ILE A 47 -8.31 10.62 -6.20
CA ILE A 47 -6.97 10.22 -6.63
C ILE A 47 -6.35 11.34 -7.46
N ASP A 48 -7.03 11.78 -8.52
CA ASP A 48 -6.58 12.84 -9.43
C ASP A 48 -6.20 14.13 -8.67
N ARG A 49 -7.08 14.62 -7.82
CA ARG A 49 -6.84 15.85 -7.05
C ARG A 49 -5.61 15.75 -6.14
N ASN A 50 -5.35 14.58 -5.55
CA ASN A 50 -4.18 14.40 -4.68
C ASN A 50 -2.89 14.20 -5.48
N ILE A 51 -2.94 13.49 -6.61
CA ILE A 51 -1.81 13.38 -7.54
C ILE A 51 -1.44 14.75 -8.06
N ARG A 52 -2.41 15.52 -8.60
CA ARG A 52 -2.16 16.87 -9.11
C ARG A 52 -1.57 17.79 -8.06
N PHE A 53 -2.05 17.73 -6.81
CA PHE A 53 -1.47 18.53 -5.74
C PHE A 53 -0.01 18.18 -5.47
N LEU A 54 0.33 16.88 -5.36
CA LEU A 54 1.69 16.46 -5.07
C LEU A 54 2.64 16.71 -6.26
N ALA A 55 2.16 16.61 -7.49
CA ALA A 55 2.92 16.85 -8.70
C ALA A 55 2.92 18.33 -9.16
N ASP A 56 2.18 19.20 -8.44
CA ASP A 56 2.11 20.63 -8.75
C ASP A 56 3.41 21.36 -8.40
N SER A 57 3.62 22.50 -9.07
CA SER A 57 4.75 23.39 -8.81
C SER A 57 4.80 23.94 -7.37
N ILE A 58 3.68 23.98 -6.65
CA ILE A 58 3.63 24.35 -5.23
C ILE A 58 4.46 23.40 -4.37
N CYS A 59 4.48 22.11 -4.74
CA CYS A 59 5.28 21.10 -4.08
C CYS A 59 6.73 21.02 -4.61
N GLN A 60 7.08 21.81 -5.63
CA GLN A 60 8.45 21.97 -6.14
C GLN A 60 9.18 20.65 -6.41
N GLY A 61 8.45 19.58 -6.80
CA GLY A 61 9.02 18.23 -6.96
C GLY A 61 9.47 17.57 -5.65
N ARG A 62 9.05 18.09 -4.51
CA ARG A 62 9.13 17.46 -3.16
C ARG A 62 10.54 17.05 -2.69
N SER A 63 11.59 17.69 -3.18
CA SER A 63 12.95 17.36 -2.70
C SER A 63 13.07 17.63 -1.20
N THR A 64 13.62 16.67 -0.45
CA THR A 64 13.80 16.74 1.00
C THR A 64 14.46 18.05 1.45
N GLY A 65 13.92 18.64 2.52
CA GLY A 65 14.41 19.91 3.08
C GLY A 65 13.97 21.17 2.32
N THR A 66 13.16 21.05 1.25
CA THR A 66 12.60 22.19 0.53
C THR A 66 11.23 22.61 1.07
N ARG A 67 10.81 23.82 0.75
CA ARG A 67 9.46 24.29 1.04
C ARG A 67 8.39 23.38 0.39
N GLY A 68 8.61 22.93 -0.84
CA GLY A 68 7.68 22.06 -1.54
C GLY A 68 7.54 20.70 -0.89
N ASN A 69 8.60 20.13 -0.32
CA ASN A 69 8.54 18.93 0.51
C ASN A 69 7.71 19.17 1.79
N ALA A 70 7.89 20.33 2.46
CA ALA A 70 7.08 20.71 3.62
C ALA A 70 5.59 20.88 3.30
N GLU A 71 5.24 21.45 2.13
CA GLU A 71 3.84 21.56 1.66
C GLU A 71 3.21 20.16 1.46
N ALA A 72 3.96 19.22 0.86
CA ALA A 72 3.53 17.83 0.71
C ALA A 72 3.34 17.15 2.09
N ALA A 73 4.30 17.27 3.00
CA ALA A 73 4.22 16.74 4.36
C ALA A 73 2.99 17.30 5.09
N PHE A 74 2.75 18.61 5.04
CA PHE A 74 1.58 19.24 5.65
C PHE A 74 0.26 18.70 5.09
N ARG A 75 0.20 18.47 3.78
CA ARG A 75 -0.97 17.82 3.15
C ARG A 75 -1.22 16.43 3.71
N LEU A 76 -0.17 15.62 3.87
CA LEU A 76 -0.26 14.25 4.39
C LEU A 76 -0.67 14.23 5.86
N ILE A 77 -0.12 15.11 6.70
CA ILE A 77 -0.53 15.28 8.10
C ILE A 77 -2.04 15.54 8.19
N ARG A 78 -2.55 16.47 7.38
CA ARG A 78 -4.00 16.77 7.34
C ARG A 78 -4.84 15.59 6.88
N GLN A 79 -4.35 14.80 5.91
CA GLN A 79 -5.05 13.61 5.43
C GLN A 79 -5.10 12.54 6.52
N PHE A 80 -3.99 12.25 7.20
CA PHE A 80 -3.95 11.29 8.30
C PHE A 80 -4.87 11.69 9.46
N GLY A 81 -4.83 12.98 9.85
CA GLY A 81 -5.73 13.51 10.87
C GLY A 81 -7.20 13.42 10.48
N LYS A 82 -7.55 13.78 9.23
CA LYS A 82 -8.92 13.68 8.71
C LYS A 82 -9.42 12.24 8.62
N ALA A 83 -8.57 11.29 8.28
CA ALA A 83 -8.90 9.88 8.25
C ALA A 83 -9.12 9.29 9.66
N GLY A 84 -8.55 9.91 10.69
CA GLY A 84 -8.67 9.47 12.08
C GLY A 84 -7.60 8.49 12.51
N LEU A 85 -6.41 8.51 11.88
CA LEU A 85 -5.26 7.75 12.36
C LEU A 85 -4.82 8.25 13.73
N LEU A 86 -4.31 7.35 14.55
CA LEU A 86 -3.65 7.73 15.80
C LEU A 86 -2.26 8.29 15.49
N ALA A 87 -1.95 9.43 16.07
CA ALA A 87 -0.63 10.05 16.00
C ALA A 87 0.32 9.42 17.03
N PHE A 88 1.61 9.37 16.70
CA PHE A 88 2.66 8.96 17.62
C PHE A 88 3.18 10.19 18.39
N ASP A 89 3.22 10.11 19.73
CA ASP A 89 3.66 11.22 20.61
C ASP A 89 2.94 12.55 20.31
N SER A 90 1.62 12.47 20.08
CA SER A 90 0.74 13.60 19.75
C SER A 90 1.04 14.30 18.42
N THR A 91 1.92 13.73 17.59
CA THR A 91 2.24 14.26 16.26
C THR A 91 2.34 13.14 15.23
N TYR A 92 2.04 13.46 13.97
CA TYR A 92 2.29 12.54 12.85
C TYR A 92 3.72 12.63 12.34
N VAL A 93 4.51 13.60 12.77
CA VAL A 93 5.85 13.88 12.22
C VAL A 93 6.92 13.19 13.06
N LYS A 94 7.80 12.45 12.39
CA LYS A 94 9.03 11.93 12.94
C LYS A 94 10.21 12.55 12.20
N HIS A 95 10.89 13.47 12.88
CA HIS A 95 12.05 14.16 12.34
C HIS A 95 13.28 13.25 12.37
N PHE A 96 14.15 13.39 11.37
CA PHE A 96 15.41 12.68 11.32
C PHE A 96 16.47 13.51 10.55
N TYR A 97 17.73 13.21 10.78
CA TYR A 97 18.82 13.79 10.02
C TYR A 97 19.00 13.04 8.69
N ALA A 98 18.73 13.71 7.58
CA ALA A 98 18.80 13.11 6.24
C ALA A 98 20.22 13.23 5.60
N GLY A 99 21.19 13.82 6.29
CA GLY A 99 22.52 14.11 5.75
C GLY A 99 22.64 15.49 5.16
N LYS A 100 23.88 15.95 4.91
CA LYS A 100 24.18 17.27 4.29
C LYS A 100 23.52 18.48 4.99
N GLY A 101 23.29 18.39 6.29
CA GLY A 101 22.62 19.45 7.07
C GLY A 101 21.10 19.51 6.89
N LEU A 102 20.48 18.55 6.20
CA LEU A 102 19.04 18.51 5.96
C LEU A 102 18.32 17.69 7.02
N VAL A 103 17.13 18.14 7.40
CA VAL A 103 16.19 17.43 8.26
C VAL A 103 15.06 16.90 7.40
N GLY A 104 14.85 15.59 7.47
CA GLY A 104 13.72 14.89 6.84
C GLY A 104 12.56 14.68 7.83
N HIS A 105 11.38 14.37 7.29
CA HIS A 105 10.13 14.31 8.04
C HIS A 105 9.30 13.10 7.60
N ASN A 106 9.44 11.95 8.24
CA ASN A 106 8.50 10.86 8.03
C ASN A 106 7.15 11.20 8.64
N ILE A 107 6.06 10.96 7.90
CA ILE A 107 4.69 11.16 8.39
C ILE A 107 4.13 9.80 8.77
N VAL A 108 3.82 9.60 10.05
CA VAL A 108 3.50 8.30 10.65
C VAL A 108 2.18 8.36 11.38
N GLY A 109 1.29 7.41 11.08
CA GLY A 109 0.02 7.26 11.78
C GLY A 109 -0.37 5.79 11.92
N MET A 110 -1.24 5.45 12.86
CA MET A 110 -1.64 4.09 13.15
C MET A 110 -3.15 3.91 13.08
N VAL A 111 -3.58 2.84 12.44
CA VAL A 111 -4.91 2.26 12.60
C VAL A 111 -4.77 1.10 13.60
N PRO A 112 -5.36 1.20 14.81
CA PRO A 112 -5.22 0.16 15.81
C PRO A 112 -6.04 -1.08 15.45
N GLY A 113 -5.51 -2.24 15.78
CA GLY A 113 -6.20 -3.52 15.70
C GLY A 113 -7.31 -3.66 16.76
N SER A 114 -7.79 -4.87 16.94
CA SER A 114 -8.84 -5.18 17.92
C SER A 114 -8.30 -5.09 19.36
N VAL A 115 -9.00 -4.34 20.20
CA VAL A 115 -8.72 -4.30 21.65
C VAL A 115 -9.14 -5.62 22.31
N LYS A 116 -10.16 -6.30 21.76
CA LYS A 116 -10.69 -7.56 22.30
C LYS A 116 -9.74 -8.74 22.04
N TYR A 117 -8.99 -8.71 20.94
CA TYR A 117 -8.05 -9.76 20.54
C TYR A 117 -6.70 -9.16 20.15
N PRO A 118 -5.97 -8.55 21.10
CA PRO A 118 -4.73 -7.87 20.78
C PRO A 118 -3.64 -8.88 20.44
N THR A 119 -3.22 -8.94 19.19
CA THR A 119 -2.05 -9.76 18.80
C THR A 119 -0.73 -9.07 19.15
N ASN A 120 -0.78 -7.76 19.45
CA ASN A 120 0.41 -6.90 19.58
C ASN A 120 1.35 -7.00 18.35
N ARG A 121 0.80 -7.32 17.19
CA ARG A 121 1.53 -7.38 15.92
C ARG A 121 1.24 -6.15 15.09
N TYR A 122 2.22 -5.78 14.28
CA TYR A 122 2.15 -4.60 13.42
C TYR A 122 2.41 -5.00 11.98
N ILE A 123 1.65 -4.38 11.07
CA ILE A 123 1.93 -4.34 9.64
C ILE A 123 2.30 -2.90 9.33
N ILE A 124 3.44 -2.71 8.67
CA ILE A 124 3.85 -1.38 8.19
C ILE A 124 3.43 -1.29 6.72
N VAL A 125 2.74 -0.20 6.36
CA VAL A 125 2.44 0.14 4.97
C VAL A 125 3.11 1.47 4.69
N GLY A 126 4.01 1.50 3.71
CA GLY A 126 4.83 2.66 3.40
C GLY A 126 4.80 3.06 1.94
N ALA A 127 5.08 4.33 1.69
CA ALA A 127 5.41 4.90 0.38
C ALA A 127 6.24 6.17 0.61
N HIS A 128 7.24 6.44 -0.23
CA HIS A 128 7.94 7.70 -0.11
C HIS A 128 7.19 8.84 -0.78
N TYR A 129 7.26 10.04 -0.21
CA TYR A 129 6.59 11.22 -0.76
C TYR A 129 7.57 12.26 -1.34
N ASP A 130 8.85 12.15 -1.03
CA ASP A 130 9.88 12.98 -1.64
C ASP A 130 10.12 12.60 -3.10
N HIS A 131 10.75 13.52 -3.84
CA HIS A 131 11.21 13.28 -5.21
C HIS A 131 12.37 14.25 -5.53
N LEU A 132 12.79 14.30 -6.79
CA LEU A 132 14.01 14.96 -7.25
C LEU A 132 14.00 16.49 -7.09
N GLY A 133 12.83 17.13 -7.06
CA GLY A 133 12.73 18.58 -6.93
C GLY A 133 13.02 19.34 -8.23
N ASN A 134 13.73 20.45 -8.09
CA ASN A 134 14.25 21.24 -9.20
C ASN A 134 15.75 20.98 -9.36
N LEU A 135 16.15 20.35 -10.46
CA LEU A 135 17.54 20.02 -10.75
C LEU A 135 17.97 20.70 -12.06
N GLY A 136 19.05 21.52 -12.02
CA GLY A 136 19.58 22.17 -13.19
C GLY A 136 18.56 23.05 -13.93
N GLY A 137 17.64 23.70 -13.21
CA GLY A 137 16.58 24.53 -13.78
C GLY A 137 15.37 23.74 -14.31
N ASN A 138 15.37 22.40 -14.22
CA ASN A 138 14.28 21.55 -14.64
C ASN A 138 13.43 21.12 -13.45
N PHE A 139 12.12 21.21 -13.59
CA PHE A 139 11.14 20.74 -12.61
C PHE A 139 10.79 19.26 -12.84
N TYR A 140 10.87 18.45 -11.78
CA TYR A 140 10.55 17.04 -11.78
C TYR A 140 9.27 16.80 -10.95
N PRO A 141 8.09 16.67 -11.58
CA PRO A 141 6.81 16.54 -10.87
C PRO A 141 6.69 15.25 -10.05
N GLY A 142 7.21 14.13 -10.57
CA GLY A 142 7.16 12.83 -9.92
C GLY A 142 5.73 12.36 -9.64
N ALA A 143 4.84 12.42 -10.63
CA ALA A 143 3.45 12.04 -10.46
C ALA A 143 3.30 10.53 -10.24
N ASP A 144 4.01 9.73 -11.02
CA ASP A 144 4.07 8.29 -10.78
C ASP A 144 5.15 7.95 -9.74
N ALA A 145 6.32 8.57 -9.80
CA ALA A 145 7.46 8.31 -8.92
C ALA A 145 7.66 9.43 -7.84
N ASN A 146 7.03 9.43 -6.65
CA ASN A 146 6.10 8.43 -6.16
C ASN A 146 4.84 9.09 -5.55
N ALA A 147 4.28 10.14 -6.22
CA ALA A 147 3.01 10.67 -5.75
C ALA A 147 1.90 9.62 -5.84
N SER A 148 1.96 8.69 -6.83
CA SER A 148 1.00 7.61 -6.97
C SER A 148 1.00 6.67 -5.75
N GLY A 149 2.15 6.20 -5.30
CA GLY A 149 2.28 5.37 -4.10
C GLY A 149 1.86 6.12 -2.84
N THR A 150 2.24 7.41 -2.72
CA THR A 150 1.84 8.27 -1.60
C THR A 150 0.32 8.44 -1.53
N VAL A 151 -0.35 8.66 -2.67
CA VAL A 151 -1.82 8.77 -2.72
C VAL A 151 -2.47 7.43 -2.43
N ALA A 152 -1.92 6.32 -2.92
CA ALA A 152 -2.40 4.98 -2.57
C ALA A 152 -2.30 4.72 -1.06
N LEU A 153 -1.19 5.10 -0.42
CA LEU A 153 -1.02 5.01 1.04
C LEU A 153 -2.14 5.72 1.79
N THR A 154 -2.46 6.97 1.40
CA THR A 154 -3.54 7.73 2.05
C THR A 154 -4.92 7.16 1.77
N CYS A 155 -5.16 6.63 0.56
CA CYS A 155 -6.41 5.94 0.23
C CYS A 155 -6.58 4.66 1.06
N LEU A 156 -5.54 3.86 1.23
CA LEU A 156 -5.56 2.67 2.08
C LEU A 156 -5.85 3.05 3.54
N ALA A 157 -5.22 4.11 4.07
CA ALA A 157 -5.49 4.60 5.41
C ALA A 157 -6.97 5.00 5.59
N ASP A 158 -7.54 5.74 4.64
CA ASP A 158 -8.96 6.10 4.64
C ASP A 158 -9.87 4.85 4.62
N MET A 159 -9.53 3.84 3.80
CA MET A 159 -10.29 2.58 3.69
C MET A 159 -10.31 1.82 5.02
N PHE A 160 -9.15 1.66 5.67
CA PHE A 160 -9.07 0.96 6.96
C PHE A 160 -9.76 1.73 8.08
N CYS A 161 -9.65 3.05 8.11
CA CYS A 161 -10.37 3.88 9.08
C CYS A 161 -11.88 3.81 8.88
N ALA A 162 -12.38 3.83 7.65
CA ALA A 162 -13.81 3.68 7.34
C ALA A 162 -14.35 2.33 7.83
N MET A 163 -13.58 1.25 7.67
CA MET A 163 -13.97 -0.06 8.19
C MET A 163 -14.08 -0.08 9.71
N LYS A 164 -13.18 0.61 10.42
CA LYS A 164 -13.29 0.76 11.88
C LYS A 164 -14.51 1.56 12.29
N THR A 165 -14.85 2.61 11.57
CA THR A 165 -16.03 3.44 11.86
C THR A 165 -17.34 2.63 11.82
N ILE A 166 -17.42 1.62 10.96
CA ILE A 166 -18.58 0.70 10.91
C ILE A 166 -18.44 -0.52 11.83
N GLY A 167 -17.48 -0.49 12.77
CA GLY A 167 -17.31 -1.52 13.79
C GLY A 167 -16.50 -2.75 13.36
N ARG A 168 -15.86 -2.75 12.19
CA ARG A 168 -14.95 -3.83 11.81
C ARG A 168 -13.63 -3.73 12.57
N THR A 169 -13.11 -4.88 12.98
CA THR A 169 -11.86 -4.99 13.73
C THR A 169 -10.85 -5.83 12.97
N PHE A 170 -9.58 -5.49 13.13
CA PHE A 170 -8.45 -6.20 12.54
C PHE A 170 -7.63 -6.84 13.67
N THR A 171 -6.98 -7.96 13.42
CA THR A 171 -6.18 -8.64 14.45
C THR A 171 -4.81 -7.96 14.66
N SER A 172 -4.31 -7.22 13.67
CA SER A 172 -3.02 -6.52 13.73
C SER A 172 -3.23 -5.01 13.69
N ASN A 173 -2.31 -4.27 14.32
CA ASN A 173 -2.19 -2.83 14.13
C ASN A 173 -1.57 -2.54 12.77
N ILE A 174 -1.96 -1.43 12.13
CA ILE A 174 -1.39 -1.00 10.85
C ILE A 174 -0.72 0.35 11.06
N ILE A 175 0.56 0.43 10.79
CA ILE A 175 1.31 1.68 10.79
C ILE A 175 1.45 2.15 9.34
N PHE A 176 0.89 3.31 9.03
CA PHE A 176 1.04 3.98 7.75
C PHE A 176 2.19 4.98 7.85
N VAL A 177 3.15 4.88 6.92
CA VAL A 177 4.33 5.73 6.90
C VAL A 177 4.51 6.33 5.52
N ALA A 178 4.41 7.67 5.40
CA ALA A 178 4.93 8.38 4.25
C ALA A 178 6.39 8.71 4.54
N PHE A 179 7.30 8.01 3.86
CA PHE A 179 8.74 8.19 4.01
C PHE A 179 9.23 9.45 3.27
N ASP A 180 10.16 10.17 3.90
CA ASP A 180 10.92 11.24 3.26
C ASP A 180 12.33 10.75 2.90
N ALA A 181 13.02 11.49 2.06
CA ALA A 181 14.43 11.28 1.72
C ALA A 181 14.76 9.88 1.16
N LYS A 182 13.85 9.30 0.38
CA LYS A 182 14.15 8.07 -0.38
C LYS A 182 15.23 8.35 -1.43
N GLU A 183 15.18 9.51 -2.09
CA GLU A 183 16.18 9.93 -3.07
C GLU A 183 17.55 10.23 -2.43
N MET A 184 17.65 10.21 -1.10
CA MET A 184 18.87 10.31 -0.31
C MET A 184 19.25 8.94 0.31
N ASP A 185 19.30 7.90 -0.49
CA ASP A 185 19.59 6.50 -0.10
C ASP A 185 18.65 5.97 0.97
N MET A 186 17.37 6.25 0.81
CA MET A 186 16.31 5.77 1.71
C MET A 186 16.53 6.18 3.18
N ALA A 187 17.04 7.41 3.39
CA ALA A 187 17.36 7.90 4.73
C ALA A 187 16.15 7.88 5.67
N GLY A 188 14.94 8.14 5.16
CA GLY A 188 13.71 8.13 5.95
C GLY A 188 13.32 6.74 6.46
N SER A 189 13.30 5.73 5.60
CA SER A 189 12.99 4.37 6.03
C SER A 189 14.07 3.79 6.94
N ASN A 190 15.34 4.10 6.71
CA ASN A 190 16.45 3.76 7.62
C ASN A 190 16.25 4.42 9.00
N ALA A 191 15.94 5.71 9.05
CA ALA A 191 15.68 6.41 10.30
C ALA A 191 14.47 5.85 11.04
N PHE A 192 13.39 5.54 10.34
CA PHE A 192 12.20 4.93 10.93
C PHE A 192 12.51 3.54 11.52
N PHE A 193 13.28 2.73 10.79
CA PHE A 193 13.71 1.42 11.28
C PHE A 193 14.60 1.55 12.53
N ASN A 194 15.52 2.53 12.56
CA ASN A 194 16.37 2.79 13.73
C ASN A 194 15.53 3.17 14.96
N MET A 195 14.41 3.89 14.81
CA MET A 195 13.48 4.16 15.92
C MET A 195 12.83 2.89 16.48
N ILE A 196 12.61 1.86 15.65
CA ILE A 196 12.12 0.56 16.09
C ILE A 196 13.23 -0.16 16.90
N GLU A 197 14.45 -0.18 16.38
CA GLU A 197 15.59 -0.86 17.03
C GLU A 197 16.00 -0.20 18.35
N SER A 198 15.94 1.14 18.44
CA SER A 198 16.23 1.87 19.68
C SER A 198 15.10 1.82 20.72
N GLY A 199 13.87 1.38 20.30
CA GLY A 199 12.69 1.41 21.16
C GLY A 199 12.05 2.81 21.31
N ASP A 200 12.44 3.77 20.47
CA ASP A 200 11.89 5.12 20.47
C ASP A 200 10.51 5.20 19.82
N LEU A 201 10.18 4.25 18.94
CA LEU A 201 8.85 4.15 18.37
C LEU A 201 7.91 3.45 19.37
N LYS A 202 7.06 4.24 20.03
CA LYS A 202 6.13 3.73 21.04
C LYS A 202 4.71 3.66 20.51
N ASP A 203 4.04 2.55 20.79
CA ASP A 203 2.62 2.37 20.45
C ASP A 203 1.76 3.44 21.13
N PRO A 204 0.95 4.21 20.38
CA PRO A 204 0.20 5.35 20.90
C PRO A 204 -0.92 4.96 21.89
N LEU A 205 -1.34 3.69 21.93
CA LEU A 205 -2.36 3.22 22.87
C LEU A 205 -1.76 2.66 24.16
N THR A 206 -0.61 1.99 24.07
CA THR A 206 -0.03 1.25 25.20
C THR A 206 1.20 1.93 25.80
N GLY A 207 1.80 2.89 25.09
CA GLY A 207 3.07 3.53 25.48
C GLY A 207 4.29 2.60 25.42
N LYS A 208 4.12 1.32 25.02
CA LYS A 208 5.20 0.35 24.94
C LYS A 208 5.97 0.49 23.63
N ALA A 209 7.28 0.22 23.68
CA ALA A 209 8.10 0.18 22.48
C ALA A 209 7.57 -0.86 21.47
N ILE A 210 7.54 -0.48 20.20
CA ILE A 210 7.28 -1.38 19.09
C ILE A 210 8.60 -1.99 18.69
N THR A 211 8.73 -3.30 18.89
CA THR A 211 9.97 -4.03 18.65
C THR A 211 9.93 -4.79 17.32
N ARG A 212 11.10 -5.07 16.76
CA ARG A 212 11.25 -5.73 15.45
C ARG A 212 10.52 -7.07 15.37
N ASP A 213 10.56 -7.90 16.40
CA ASP A 213 9.90 -9.21 16.46
C ASP A 213 8.36 -9.12 16.37
N ARG A 214 7.80 -7.94 16.63
CA ARG A 214 6.37 -7.66 16.49
C ARG A 214 5.96 -7.16 15.11
N ILE A 215 6.92 -6.81 14.26
CA ILE A 215 6.61 -6.43 12.87
C ILE A 215 6.41 -7.70 12.06
N GLY A 216 5.17 -7.98 11.69
CA GLY A 216 4.82 -9.19 10.93
C GLY A 216 5.00 -9.06 9.42
N LEU A 217 4.98 -7.82 8.91
CA LEU A 217 5.04 -7.54 7.48
C LEU A 217 5.35 -6.05 7.24
N MET A 218 6.20 -5.78 6.25
CA MET A 218 6.36 -4.46 5.63
C MET A 218 5.82 -4.51 4.20
N VAL A 219 4.95 -3.58 3.86
CA VAL A 219 4.37 -3.39 2.52
C VAL A 219 4.78 -2.03 2.01
N ASN A 220 5.60 -1.98 0.98
CA ASN A 220 5.99 -0.75 0.32
C ASN A 220 5.21 -0.57 -0.99
N ILE A 221 4.88 0.67 -1.34
CA ILE A 221 4.21 1.04 -2.59
C ILE A 221 5.08 2.08 -3.28
N ASP A 222 5.67 1.68 -4.41
CA ASP A 222 6.55 2.57 -5.17
C ASP A 222 6.18 2.49 -6.64
N GLN A 223 5.57 3.58 -7.09
CA GLN A 223 4.91 3.87 -8.37
C GLN A 223 3.92 2.80 -8.85
N ILE A 224 2.64 3.16 -8.73
CA ILE A 224 1.51 2.33 -9.16
C ILE A 224 0.48 3.08 -10.00
N GLY A 225 0.84 4.25 -10.56
CA GLY A 225 -0.13 5.15 -11.23
C GLY A 225 -0.22 4.92 -12.72
N THR A 226 0.88 4.57 -13.39
CA THR A 226 0.92 4.48 -14.86
C THR A 226 0.78 3.05 -15.38
N VAL A 227 0.41 2.94 -16.65
CA VAL A 227 0.35 1.69 -17.43
C VAL A 227 1.44 1.65 -18.51
N LEU A 228 2.37 2.59 -18.47
CA LEU A 228 3.38 2.80 -19.53
C LEU A 228 4.61 1.91 -19.40
N SER A 229 4.66 1.00 -18.41
CA SER A 229 5.82 0.13 -18.23
C SER A 229 5.96 -0.87 -19.38
N PRO A 230 7.17 -1.00 -19.95
CA PRO A 230 7.42 -1.95 -21.03
C PRO A 230 7.38 -3.42 -20.59
N ILE A 231 7.23 -3.70 -19.30
CA ILE A 231 7.13 -5.07 -18.76
C ILE A 231 5.88 -5.79 -19.29
N HIS A 232 4.79 -5.05 -19.46
CA HIS A 232 3.50 -5.55 -19.91
C HIS A 232 3.00 -4.77 -21.13
N LYS A 233 3.68 -4.95 -22.28
CA LYS A 233 3.42 -4.16 -23.50
C LYS A 233 1.98 -4.25 -24.01
N ASP A 234 1.31 -5.38 -23.75
CA ASP A 234 0.00 -5.69 -24.33
C ASP A 234 -1.13 -5.63 -23.29
N ARG A 235 -0.83 -5.21 -22.04
CA ARG A 235 -1.81 -5.15 -20.95
C ARG A 235 -1.60 -3.94 -20.07
N GLU A 236 -2.70 -3.25 -19.77
CA GLU A 236 -2.73 -2.09 -18.87
C GLU A 236 -3.12 -2.49 -17.44
N ASP A 237 -3.95 -3.53 -17.30
CA ASP A 237 -4.57 -4.00 -16.07
C ASP A 237 -3.67 -4.95 -15.27
N TYR A 238 -2.45 -4.54 -14.96
CA TYR A 238 -1.47 -5.35 -14.23
C TYR A 238 -1.03 -4.70 -12.91
N LEU A 239 -0.53 -5.54 -11.98
CA LEU A 239 0.14 -5.15 -10.74
C LEU A 239 1.27 -6.15 -10.45
N ILE A 240 2.42 -5.65 -10.05
CA ILE A 240 3.57 -6.46 -9.68
C ILE A 240 3.73 -6.44 -8.16
N MET A 241 3.92 -7.62 -7.55
CA MET A 241 4.29 -7.79 -6.14
C MET A 241 5.65 -8.47 -6.04
N LEU A 242 6.70 -7.71 -5.80
CA LEU A 242 8.03 -8.24 -5.55
C LEU A 242 8.21 -8.61 -4.07
N GLY A 243 9.13 -9.55 -3.79
CA GLY A 243 9.39 -10.01 -2.42
C GLY A 243 8.40 -11.06 -1.91
N SER A 244 7.52 -11.57 -2.76
CA SER A 244 6.52 -12.58 -2.40
C SER A 244 7.12 -13.86 -1.81
N GLY A 245 8.39 -14.18 -2.11
CA GLY A 245 9.12 -15.31 -1.54
C GLY A 245 9.38 -15.19 -0.03
N SER A 246 9.30 -13.98 0.56
CA SER A 246 9.40 -13.78 2.01
C SER A 246 8.12 -14.16 2.76
N LEU A 247 7.02 -14.42 2.05
CA LEU A 247 5.72 -14.73 2.62
C LEU A 247 5.44 -16.24 2.63
N PRO A 248 4.71 -16.76 3.63
CA PRO A 248 4.08 -18.07 3.55
C PRO A 248 3.21 -18.19 2.29
N ARG A 249 3.12 -19.42 1.74
CA ARG A 249 2.39 -19.68 0.49
C ARG A 249 0.95 -19.13 0.52
N GLU A 250 0.22 -19.35 1.60
CA GLU A 250 -1.17 -18.91 1.76
C GLU A 250 -1.30 -17.38 1.64
N ARG A 251 -0.38 -16.63 2.25
CA ARG A 251 -0.36 -15.16 2.18
C ARG A 251 0.00 -14.64 0.79
N ARG A 252 0.90 -15.33 0.10
CA ARG A 252 1.26 -15.03 -1.28
C ARG A 252 0.08 -15.29 -2.22
N ASP A 253 -0.54 -16.47 -2.11
CA ASP A 253 -1.63 -16.89 -2.98
C ASP A 253 -2.93 -16.08 -2.70
N ALA A 254 -3.06 -15.48 -1.51
CA ALA A 254 -4.17 -14.60 -1.15
C ALA A 254 -4.33 -13.39 -2.09
N LEU A 255 -3.27 -12.92 -2.76
CA LEU A 255 -3.39 -11.82 -3.73
C LEU A 255 -4.23 -12.23 -4.95
N LYS A 256 -3.95 -13.42 -5.50
CA LYS A 256 -4.72 -13.98 -6.62
C LYS A 256 -6.15 -14.32 -6.19
N LEU A 257 -6.30 -14.82 -4.97
CA LEU A 257 -7.62 -15.12 -4.41
C LEU A 257 -8.47 -13.85 -4.26
N CYS A 258 -7.91 -12.77 -3.72
CA CYS A 258 -8.61 -11.48 -3.61
C CYS A 258 -8.97 -10.91 -4.99
N ASN A 259 -8.04 -10.99 -5.96
CA ASN A 259 -8.29 -10.58 -7.32
C ASN A 259 -9.52 -11.28 -7.94
N HIS A 260 -9.67 -12.57 -7.68
CA HIS A 260 -10.80 -13.38 -8.14
C HIS A 260 -12.09 -13.08 -7.35
N ILE A 261 -12.06 -13.13 -6.02
CA ILE A 261 -13.25 -12.96 -5.16
C ILE A 261 -13.90 -11.60 -5.36
N TYR A 262 -13.10 -10.54 -5.49
CA TYR A 262 -13.60 -9.16 -5.63
C TYR A 262 -13.73 -8.70 -7.08
N ASP A 263 -13.58 -9.60 -8.05
CA ASP A 263 -13.70 -9.38 -9.50
C ASP A 263 -12.89 -8.16 -10.00
N ILE A 264 -11.64 -8.02 -9.51
CA ILE A 264 -10.79 -6.85 -9.83
C ILE A 264 -10.15 -7.00 -11.22
N LYS A 265 -9.87 -8.25 -11.65
CA LYS A 265 -9.39 -8.60 -13.00
C LYS A 265 -8.01 -8.02 -13.34
N MET A 266 -7.10 -7.97 -12.36
CA MET A 266 -5.72 -7.56 -12.60
C MET A 266 -4.85 -8.76 -13.02
N ASP A 267 -3.91 -8.54 -13.93
CA ASP A 267 -2.79 -9.45 -14.16
C ASP A 267 -1.74 -9.25 -13.05
N ILE A 268 -1.35 -10.34 -12.38
CA ILE A 268 -0.47 -10.27 -11.22
C ILE A 268 0.90 -10.83 -11.57
N GLY A 269 1.91 -9.95 -11.64
CA GLY A 269 3.32 -10.30 -11.75
C GLY A 269 3.95 -10.51 -10.36
N LEU A 270 4.85 -11.49 -10.26
CA LEU A 270 5.64 -11.73 -9.05
C LEU A 270 7.14 -11.53 -9.27
N ASP A 271 7.52 -11.15 -10.44
CA ASP A 271 8.89 -10.92 -10.86
C ASP A 271 8.98 -9.69 -11.79
N TYR A 272 10.20 -9.30 -12.12
CA TYR A 272 10.52 -8.18 -12.98
C TYR A 272 11.21 -8.68 -14.25
N TYR A 273 10.55 -8.58 -15.40
CA TYR A 273 11.02 -9.06 -16.70
C TYR A 273 11.30 -10.58 -16.74
N SER A 274 10.58 -11.38 -15.96
CA SER A 274 10.85 -12.83 -15.83
C SER A 274 12.33 -13.14 -15.55
N SER A 275 13.01 -12.22 -14.85
CA SER A 275 14.42 -12.29 -14.52
C SER A 275 14.64 -12.17 -13.02
N GLU A 276 15.23 -13.22 -12.43
CA GLU A 276 15.57 -13.22 -11.01
C GLU A 276 16.54 -12.10 -10.64
N THR A 277 17.52 -11.82 -11.48
CA THR A 277 18.52 -10.78 -11.28
C THR A 277 17.86 -9.40 -11.27
N PHE A 278 17.04 -9.07 -12.27
CA PHE A 278 16.33 -7.79 -12.29
C PHE A 278 15.36 -7.67 -11.13
N THR A 279 14.60 -8.73 -10.84
CA THR A 279 13.68 -8.77 -9.69
C THR A 279 14.41 -8.42 -8.40
N ARG A 280 15.56 -9.06 -8.13
CA ARG A 280 16.36 -8.81 -6.93
C ARG A 280 16.90 -7.38 -6.87
N ILE A 281 17.37 -6.83 -7.99
CA ILE A 281 17.88 -5.46 -8.05
C ILE A 281 16.75 -4.48 -7.75
N PHE A 282 15.65 -4.53 -8.51
CA PHE A 282 14.55 -3.58 -8.35
C PHE A 282 13.86 -3.69 -6.99
N TYR A 283 13.74 -4.90 -6.44
CA TYR A 283 13.20 -5.10 -5.10
C TYR A 283 14.00 -4.40 -4.01
N ARG A 284 15.28 -4.09 -4.23
CA ARG A 284 16.16 -3.45 -3.25
C ARG A 284 16.39 -1.95 -3.48
N LEU A 285 15.71 -1.34 -4.45
CA LEU A 285 15.88 0.08 -4.78
C LEU A 285 14.89 1.00 -4.05
N SER A 286 14.11 0.49 -3.09
CA SER A 286 13.10 1.29 -2.41
C SER A 286 13.04 0.98 -0.89
N ASP A 287 12.15 1.63 -0.18
CA ASP A 287 12.11 1.75 1.28
C ASP A 287 12.00 0.45 2.06
N GLN A 288 11.50 -0.64 1.45
CA GLN A 288 11.48 -1.95 2.10
C GLN A 288 12.89 -2.54 2.32
N ARG A 289 13.93 -2.01 1.69
CA ARG A 289 15.30 -2.56 1.74
C ARG A 289 15.79 -2.78 3.18
N VAL A 290 15.66 -1.78 4.04
CA VAL A 290 16.14 -1.87 5.42
C VAL A 290 15.41 -2.97 6.22
N PHE A 291 14.13 -3.18 5.95
CA PHE A 291 13.33 -4.23 6.59
C PHE A 291 13.74 -5.63 6.10
N VAL A 292 13.96 -5.78 4.78
CA VAL A 292 14.48 -7.01 4.17
C VAL A 292 15.85 -7.39 4.76
N ASP A 293 16.75 -6.41 4.86
CA ASP A 293 18.11 -6.61 5.40
C ASP A 293 18.12 -7.04 6.86
N ASN A 294 17.01 -6.75 7.57
CA ASN A 294 16.79 -7.12 8.96
C ASN A 294 15.80 -8.28 9.15
N ASN A 295 15.60 -9.10 8.10
CA ASN A 295 14.77 -10.32 8.10
C ASN A 295 13.29 -10.07 8.44
N ILE A 296 12.74 -8.88 8.18
CA ILE A 296 11.30 -8.64 8.25
C ILE A 296 10.69 -9.03 6.90
N PRO A 297 9.66 -9.91 6.88
CA PRO A 297 8.94 -10.20 5.65
C PRO A 297 8.46 -8.91 5.00
N SER A 298 8.80 -8.70 3.72
CA SER A 298 8.51 -7.44 3.05
C SER A 298 8.07 -7.67 1.62
N VAL A 299 7.17 -6.85 1.12
CA VAL A 299 6.75 -6.83 -0.29
C VAL A 299 6.78 -5.41 -0.84
N LEU A 300 7.01 -5.32 -2.13
CA LEU A 300 6.91 -4.09 -2.91
C LEU A 300 5.81 -4.25 -3.95
N PHE A 301 4.80 -3.39 -3.89
CA PHE A 301 3.83 -3.23 -4.97
C PHE A 301 4.27 -2.14 -5.92
N THR A 302 4.30 -2.46 -7.21
CA THR A 302 4.76 -1.53 -8.25
C THR A 302 4.07 -1.81 -9.59
N SER A 303 4.01 -0.80 -10.45
CA SER A 303 3.68 -0.94 -11.87
C SER A 303 4.95 -0.99 -12.75
N GLY A 304 6.11 -0.88 -12.13
CA GLY A 304 7.39 -0.90 -12.81
C GLY A 304 7.86 0.47 -13.28
N ILE A 305 9.13 0.52 -13.67
CA ILE A 305 9.77 1.73 -14.19
C ILE A 305 9.35 1.97 -15.63
N THR A 306 9.13 3.24 -15.98
CA THR A 306 8.78 3.68 -17.33
C THR A 306 9.82 4.62 -17.89
N MET A 307 9.68 5.01 -19.15
CA MET A 307 10.52 6.05 -19.76
C MET A 307 10.34 7.44 -19.14
N ASN A 308 9.25 7.63 -18.37
CA ASN A 308 8.95 8.89 -17.68
C ASN A 308 9.51 8.94 -16.26
N THR A 309 9.83 7.80 -15.65
CA THR A 309 10.38 7.72 -14.29
C THR A 309 11.64 8.58 -14.19
N ASN A 310 11.68 9.45 -13.17
CA ASN A 310 12.77 10.41 -12.95
C ASN A 310 12.99 11.39 -14.13
N ARG A 311 11.90 11.79 -14.80
CA ARG A 311 11.92 12.75 -15.89
C ARG A 311 10.92 13.88 -15.63
N THR A 312 11.12 15.02 -16.31
CA THR A 312 10.22 16.18 -16.24
C THR A 312 8.82 15.90 -16.80
N ARG A 313 8.67 14.86 -17.59
CA ARG A 313 7.39 14.40 -18.17
C ARG A 313 6.64 13.38 -17.33
N ASP A 314 7.11 13.05 -16.12
CA ASP A 314 6.34 12.28 -15.14
C ASP A 314 5.29 13.20 -14.50
N THR A 315 4.23 13.50 -15.24
CA THR A 315 3.18 14.45 -14.89
C THR A 315 1.87 13.73 -14.55
N ALA A 316 0.93 14.45 -13.92
CA ALA A 316 -0.38 13.88 -13.53
C ALA A 316 -1.19 13.32 -14.71
N GLU A 317 -0.97 13.82 -15.92
CA GLU A 317 -1.64 13.38 -17.15
C GLU A 317 -1.22 11.96 -17.58
N THR A 318 -0.08 11.46 -17.08
CA THR A 318 0.38 10.09 -17.38
C THR A 318 -0.25 9.02 -16.49
N ILE A 319 -1.02 9.42 -15.49
CA ILE A 319 -1.64 8.51 -14.52
C ILE A 319 -2.95 7.92 -15.05
N SER A 320 -3.07 6.60 -15.02
CA SER A 320 -4.32 5.90 -15.30
C SER A 320 -5.15 5.75 -14.00
N LEU A 321 -6.08 6.68 -13.79
CA LEU A 321 -6.86 6.76 -12.56
C LEU A 321 -7.68 5.50 -12.29
N GLU A 322 -8.29 4.94 -13.34
CA GLU A 322 -9.08 3.70 -13.24
C GLU A 322 -8.21 2.53 -12.78
N ILE A 323 -7.07 2.32 -13.45
CA ILE A 323 -6.17 1.21 -13.15
C ILE A 323 -5.53 1.39 -11.77
N MET A 324 -5.11 2.61 -11.42
CA MET A 324 -4.59 2.92 -10.10
C MET A 324 -5.63 2.62 -8.99
N LYS A 325 -6.88 2.95 -9.20
CA LYS A 325 -7.99 2.61 -8.28
C LYS A 325 -8.13 1.09 -8.11
N LYS A 326 -8.09 0.32 -9.19
CA LYS A 326 -8.13 -1.16 -9.15
C LYS A 326 -6.93 -1.72 -8.36
N ARG A 327 -5.71 -1.19 -8.57
CA ARG A 327 -4.50 -1.56 -7.81
C ARG A 327 -4.67 -1.29 -6.32
N ILE A 328 -5.17 -0.12 -5.94
CA ILE A 328 -5.46 0.24 -4.55
C ILE A 328 -6.46 -0.74 -3.92
N TYR A 329 -7.54 -1.08 -4.62
CA TYR A 329 -8.54 -2.05 -4.14
C TYR A 329 -7.94 -3.44 -3.95
N LEU A 330 -7.11 -3.92 -4.88
CA LEU A 330 -6.46 -5.22 -4.76
C LEU A 330 -5.51 -5.26 -3.56
N ILE A 331 -4.67 -4.22 -3.38
CA ILE A 331 -3.77 -4.11 -2.24
C ILE A 331 -4.56 -4.06 -0.92
N TYR A 332 -5.65 -3.29 -0.86
CA TYR A 332 -6.53 -3.22 0.31
C TYR A 332 -7.09 -4.59 0.68
N HIS A 333 -7.71 -5.30 -0.26
CA HIS A 333 -8.31 -6.61 0.00
C HIS A 333 -7.26 -7.65 0.40
N TRP A 334 -6.09 -7.60 -0.23
CA TRP A 334 -4.98 -8.46 0.17
C TRP A 334 -4.50 -8.14 1.60
N LEU A 335 -4.33 -6.87 1.96
CA LEU A 335 -3.95 -6.46 3.31
C LEU A 335 -4.95 -6.96 4.36
N THR A 336 -6.26 -6.98 4.08
CA THR A 336 -7.26 -7.52 5.01
C THR A 336 -7.09 -9.02 5.28
N LYS A 337 -6.41 -9.76 4.41
CA LYS A 337 -6.06 -11.17 4.60
C LYS A 337 -4.75 -11.38 5.35
N MET A 338 -3.97 -10.33 5.54
CA MET A 338 -2.71 -10.38 6.29
C MET A 338 -2.90 -10.19 7.80
N MET A 339 -4.12 -9.81 8.20
CA MET A 339 -4.49 -9.42 9.56
C MET A 339 -5.24 -10.51 10.29
#